data_23926d25286b8777fe800c5b35553c20
#
_entry.id   23926d25286b8777fe800c5b35553c20
#
_cell.length_a   1.000
_cell.length_b   1.000
_cell.length_c   1.000
_cell.angle_alpha   90.00
_cell.angle_beta   90.00
_cell.angle_gamma   90.00
#
_symmetry.space_group_name_H-M   'P 1'
#
loop_
_entity.id
_entity.type
_entity.pdbx_description
1 polymer ?
#
loop_
_entity_poly.entity_id
_entity_poly.type
_entity_poly.pdbx_seq_one_letter_code
_entity_poly.pdbx_strand_id
1 'polypeptide(L)'
;MRARQAARQNGAGRVVTGIELRYLLTTYLFEHGQTTVAELAGALAAQGFATAGRPSKAISDALRWERGRGRVRKWSRGRYGPGSVPRATEHRIHRRVQALREEVADPVSRRGGHPDSSDALGPL
;
A
#
# COMPACT_ATOMS: atom_id res chain seq x y z
N MET A 1 26.06 -7.76 7.36
CA MET A 1 25.18 -7.89 7.16
C MET A 1 24.65 -7.72 7.12
N ARG A 2 24.95 -7.67 7.21
CA ARG A 2 23.98 -7.70 7.04
C ARG A 2 23.29 -7.44 6.83
N ALA A 3 23.75 -7.35 6.89
CA ALA A 3 22.63 -7.29 6.53
C ALA A 3 22.12 -6.85 6.44
N ARG A 4 22.45 -6.78 6.34
CA ARG A 4 21.55 -6.52 6.18
C ARG A 4 20.97 -6.21 5.81
N GLN A 5 21.22 -6.12 5.75
CA GLN A 5 20.27 -5.97 5.31
C GLN A 5 19.56 -5.88 4.91
N ALA A 6 20.06 -5.93 4.87
CA ALA A 6 19.01 -6.04 4.42
C ALA A 6 18.38 -5.81 4.27
N ALA A 7 18.69 -5.63 4.31
CA ALA A 7 17.77 -5.62 4.18
C ALA A 7 17.47 -5.23 4.04
N ARG A 8 17.83 -5.09 3.82
CA ARG A 8 17.26 -4.86 3.61
C ARG A 8 16.99 -4.90 3.14
N GLN A 9 17.14 -4.83 3.10
CA GLN A 9 16.54 -4.93 2.68
C GLN A 9 16.06 -5.16 2.51
N ASN A 10 16.37 -5.31 2.38
CA ASN A 10 15.55 -5.45 2.45
C ASN A 10 14.93 -5.38 2.76
N GLY A 11 15.16 -6.56 2.27
CA GLY A 11 13.79 -6.78 2.60
C GLY A 11 13.23 -5.67 3.39
N ALA A 12 13.70 -4.83 3.16
CA ALA A 12 13.62 -3.68 3.95
C ALA A 12 12.35 -2.87 3.86
N GLY A 13 11.29 -3.36 3.34
CA GLY A 13 10.07 -2.60 3.24
C GLY A 13 9.35 -2.47 4.59
N ARG A 14 8.52 -1.43 4.69
CA ARG A 14 7.64 -1.30 5.85
C ARG A 14 6.58 -2.38 5.77
N VAL A 15 6.48 -3.20 6.79
CA VAL A 15 5.49 -4.28 6.81
C VAL A 15 4.09 -3.72 7.03
N VAL A 16 3.16 -4.11 6.18
CA VAL A 16 1.76 -3.72 6.30
C VAL A 16 0.89 -4.96 6.45
N THR A 17 -0.07 -4.90 7.35
CA THR A 17 -0.98 -6.01 7.63
C THR A 17 -2.39 -5.47 7.83
N GLY A 18 -3.35 -6.38 7.89
CA GLY A 18 -4.72 -6.03 8.22
C GLY A 18 -5.27 -4.94 7.34
N ILE A 19 -5.82 -3.94 7.98
CA ILE A 19 -6.50 -2.85 7.28
C ILE A 19 -5.57 -2.07 6.36
N GLU A 20 -4.32 -1.87 6.78
CA GLU A 20 -3.36 -1.13 5.97
C GLU A 20 -3.09 -1.84 4.64
N LEU A 21 -2.85 -3.14 4.71
CA LEU A 21 -2.64 -3.92 3.50
C LEU A 21 -3.88 -3.90 2.60
N ARG A 22 -5.06 -4.12 3.19
CA ARG A 22 -6.29 -4.12 2.42
C ARG A 22 -6.53 -2.79 1.72
N TYR A 23 -6.28 -1.68 2.41
CA TYR A 23 -6.48 -0.35 1.82
C TYR A 23 -5.49 -0.06 0.71
N LEU A 24 -4.23 -0.46 0.88
CA LEU A 24 -3.24 -0.27 -0.17
C LEU A 24 -3.61 -1.03 -1.44
N LEU A 25 -4.05 -2.28 -1.28
CA LEU A 25 -4.44 -3.09 -2.44
C LEU A 25 -5.68 -2.52 -3.13
N THR A 26 -6.68 -2.14 -2.35
CA THR A 26 -7.91 -1.57 -2.91
C THR A 26 -7.61 -0.30 -3.70
N THR A 27 -6.81 0.58 -3.10
CA THR A 27 -6.43 1.83 -3.76
C THR A 27 -5.68 1.56 -5.06
N TYR A 28 -4.74 0.63 -5.04
CA TYR A 28 -3.98 0.31 -6.24
C TYR A 28 -4.90 -0.16 -7.37
N LEU A 29 -5.87 -1.03 -7.04
CA LEU A 29 -6.81 -1.52 -8.03
C LEU A 29 -7.67 -0.39 -8.60
N PHE A 30 -8.10 0.55 -7.76
CA PHE A 30 -8.87 1.70 -8.24
C PHE A 30 -8.03 2.62 -9.12
N GLU A 31 -6.73 2.71 -8.84
CA GLU A 31 -5.83 3.54 -9.63
C GLU A 31 -5.45 2.90 -10.97
N HIS A 32 -5.32 1.58 -11.00
CA HIS A 32 -4.71 0.91 -12.15
C HIS A 32 -5.59 -0.12 -12.84
N GLY A 33 -6.73 -0.46 -12.27
CA GLY A 33 -7.62 -1.45 -12.88
C GLY A 33 -7.19 -2.87 -12.58
N GLN A 34 -7.55 -3.79 -13.47
CA GLN A 34 -7.25 -5.21 -13.27
C GLN A 34 -5.76 -5.46 -13.08
N THR A 35 -5.44 -6.25 -12.07
CA THR A 35 -4.06 -6.50 -11.69
C THR A 35 -3.95 -7.92 -11.14
N THR A 36 -2.84 -8.59 -11.40
CA THR A 36 -2.60 -9.92 -10.84
C THR A 36 -2.01 -9.82 -9.44
N VAL A 37 -2.09 -10.91 -8.69
CA VAL A 37 -1.49 -10.96 -7.37
C VAL A 37 0.01 -10.70 -7.44
N ALA A 38 0.68 -11.26 -8.46
CA ALA A 38 2.11 -11.05 -8.62
C ALA A 38 2.44 -9.57 -8.88
N GLU A 39 1.62 -8.91 -9.71
CA GLU A 39 1.80 -7.49 -9.98
C GLU A 39 1.57 -6.65 -8.73
N LEU A 40 0.58 -7.03 -7.93
CA LEU A 40 0.32 -6.32 -6.67
C LEU A 40 1.50 -6.46 -5.71
N ALA A 41 2.09 -7.66 -5.64
CA ALA A 41 3.25 -7.87 -4.79
C ALA A 41 4.41 -6.98 -5.23
N GLY A 42 4.66 -6.92 -6.53
CA GLY A 42 5.69 -6.06 -7.08
C GLY A 42 5.43 -4.58 -6.83
N ALA A 43 4.17 -4.18 -6.96
CA ALA A 43 3.79 -2.79 -6.74
C ALA A 43 3.99 -2.36 -5.28
N LEU A 44 3.64 -3.24 -4.34
CA LEU A 44 3.88 -2.95 -2.92
C LEU A 44 5.36 -2.77 -2.65
N ALA A 45 6.18 -3.71 -3.16
CA ALA A 45 7.62 -3.63 -2.97
C ALA A 45 8.19 -2.35 -3.57
N ALA A 46 7.73 -1.99 -4.76
CA ALA A 46 8.19 -0.77 -5.43
C ALA A 46 7.87 0.49 -4.64
N GLN A 47 6.79 0.48 -3.88
CA GLN A 47 6.39 1.61 -3.06
C GLN A 47 7.06 1.61 -1.68
N GLY A 48 7.82 0.59 -1.35
CA GLY A 48 8.51 0.51 -0.06
C GLY A 48 7.77 -0.28 0.99
N PHE A 49 6.79 -1.10 0.59
CA PHE A 49 6.01 -1.91 1.52
C PHE A 49 6.38 -3.39 1.42
N ALA A 50 6.16 -4.10 2.50
CA ALA A 50 6.34 -5.54 2.56
C ALA A 50 5.14 -6.15 3.27
N THR A 51 4.95 -7.46 3.09
CA THR A 51 3.88 -8.18 3.77
C THR A 51 4.49 -9.06 4.87
N ALA A 52 3.66 -9.42 5.84
CA ALA A 52 4.06 -10.41 6.81
C ALA A 52 3.92 -11.79 6.15
N GLY A 53 4.97 -12.59 6.15
CA GLY A 53 4.96 -13.88 5.50
C GLY A 53 5.04 -13.76 3.99
N ARG A 54 4.54 -14.78 3.29
CA ARG A 54 4.62 -14.81 1.83
C ARG A 54 3.67 -13.78 1.20
N PRO A 55 4.19 -12.93 0.32
CA PRO A 55 3.36 -11.89 -0.28
C PRO A 55 2.11 -12.41 -0.98
N SER A 56 2.23 -13.47 -1.77
CA SER A 56 1.07 -13.99 -2.51
C SER A 56 -0.06 -14.42 -1.58
N LYS A 57 0.30 -15.06 -0.46
CA LYS A 57 -0.72 -15.50 0.49
C LYS A 57 -1.35 -14.32 1.21
N ALA A 58 -0.52 -13.41 1.70
CA ALA A 58 -1.02 -12.24 2.43
C ALA A 58 -1.95 -11.41 1.54
N ILE A 59 -1.54 -11.20 0.29
CA ILE A 59 -2.32 -10.41 -0.66
C ILE A 59 -3.63 -11.14 -0.99
N SER A 60 -3.57 -12.43 -1.26
CA SER A 60 -4.77 -13.19 -1.60
C SER A 60 -5.79 -13.17 -0.46
N ASP A 61 -5.32 -13.32 0.78
CA ASP A 61 -6.20 -13.27 1.95
C ASP A 61 -6.84 -11.89 2.09
N ALA A 62 -6.06 -10.84 1.91
CA ALA A 62 -6.56 -9.47 2.00
C ALA A 62 -7.61 -9.19 0.92
N LEU A 63 -7.33 -9.64 -0.30
CA LEU A 63 -8.26 -9.45 -1.42
C LEU A 63 -9.56 -10.21 -1.20
N ARG A 64 -9.48 -11.40 -0.61
CA ARG A 64 -10.68 -12.17 -0.31
C ARG A 64 -11.56 -11.40 0.67
N TRP A 65 -10.93 -10.79 1.67
CA TRP A 65 -11.67 -9.98 2.64
C TRP A 65 -12.37 -8.80 1.96
N GLU A 66 -11.62 -8.06 1.12
CA GLU A 66 -12.18 -6.89 0.43
C GLU A 66 -13.25 -7.29 -0.57
N ARG A 67 -13.07 -8.44 -1.19
CA ARG A 67 -14.07 -8.99 -2.10
C ARG A 67 -15.38 -9.25 -1.37
N GLY A 68 -15.29 -9.78 -0.16
CA GLY A 68 -16.46 -10.02 0.68
C GLY A 68 -17.22 -8.75 1.00
N ARG A 69 -16.54 -7.61 0.98
CA ARG A 69 -17.18 -6.32 1.21
C ARG A 69 -17.55 -5.58 -0.08
N GLY A 70 -17.33 -6.22 -1.22
CA GLY A 70 -17.66 -5.64 -2.52
C GLY A 70 -16.72 -4.58 -3.02
N ARG A 71 -15.64 -4.32 -2.30
CA ARG A 71 -14.69 -3.27 -2.71
C ARG A 71 -13.71 -3.73 -3.77
N VAL A 72 -13.55 -5.04 -3.92
CA VAL A 72 -12.67 -5.64 -4.90
C VAL A 72 -13.45 -6.72 -5.63
N ARG A 73 -13.21 -6.88 -6.92
CA ARG A 73 -13.85 -7.91 -7.74
C ARG A 73 -12.79 -8.88 -8.25
N LYS A 74 -13.14 -10.14 -8.30
CA LYS A 74 -12.28 -11.16 -8.89
C LYS A 74 -12.69 -11.36 -10.35
N TRP A 75 -11.77 -11.10 -11.27
CA TRP A 75 -12.05 -11.25 -12.70
C TRP A 75 -11.77 -12.66 -13.20
N SER A 76 -10.70 -13.26 -12.70
CA SER A 76 -10.32 -14.60 -13.02
C SER A 76 -9.33 -15.06 -11.96
N ARG A 77 -8.82 -16.28 -12.14
CA ARG A 77 -7.88 -16.81 -11.15
C ARG A 77 -6.66 -15.90 -11.04
N GLY A 78 -6.41 -15.44 -9.85
CA GLY A 78 -5.26 -14.59 -9.57
C GLY A 78 -5.34 -13.17 -10.11
N ARG A 79 -6.47 -12.78 -10.70
CA ARG A 79 -6.63 -11.45 -11.28
C ARG A 79 -7.83 -10.75 -10.65
N TYR A 80 -7.57 -9.54 -10.15
CA TYR A 80 -8.57 -8.77 -9.40
C TYR A 80 -8.68 -7.36 -9.96
N GLY A 81 -9.78 -6.70 -9.69
CA GLY A 81 -10.00 -5.33 -10.12
C GLY A 81 -10.83 -4.57 -9.11
N PRO A 82 -11.07 -3.30 -9.39
CA PRO A 82 -11.85 -2.46 -8.46
C PRO A 82 -13.30 -2.89 -8.43
N GLY A 83 -13.88 -2.84 -7.24
CA GLY A 83 -15.30 -3.05 -7.06
C GLY A 83 -16.01 -1.73 -6.85
N SER A 84 -16.77 -1.62 -5.76
CA SER A 84 -17.55 -0.43 -5.46
C SER A 84 -17.27 0.02 -4.03
N VAL A 85 -17.10 1.32 -3.84
CA VAL A 85 -16.83 1.89 -2.52
C VAL A 85 -17.67 3.16 -2.35
N PRO A 86 -18.43 3.28 -1.26
CA PRO A 86 -19.15 4.54 -0.99
C PRO A 86 -18.16 5.69 -0.86
N ARG A 87 -18.58 6.88 -1.24
CA ARG A 87 -17.71 8.04 -1.27
C ARG A 87 -17.02 8.32 0.08
N ALA A 88 -17.76 8.22 1.17
CA ALA A 88 -17.17 8.47 2.49
C ALA A 88 -16.10 7.45 2.82
N THR A 89 -16.33 6.18 2.46
CA THR A 89 -15.36 5.12 2.69
C THR A 89 -14.14 5.33 1.79
N GLU A 90 -14.37 5.70 0.54
CA GLU A 90 -13.29 5.98 -0.40
C GLU A 90 -12.36 7.07 0.13
N HIS A 91 -12.93 8.14 0.66
CA HIS A 91 -12.15 9.24 1.22
C HIS A 91 -11.29 8.78 2.40
N ARG A 92 -11.89 7.98 3.29
CA ARG A 92 -11.16 7.45 4.45
C ARG A 92 -10.01 6.55 4.03
N ILE A 93 -10.26 5.68 3.06
CA ILE A 93 -9.23 4.78 2.53
C ILE A 93 -8.11 5.60 1.91
N HIS A 94 -8.47 6.56 1.08
CA HIS A 94 -7.50 7.40 0.39
C HIS A 94 -6.58 8.14 1.37
N ARG A 95 -7.16 8.72 2.40
CA ARG A 95 -6.38 9.45 3.40
C ARG A 95 -5.39 8.53 4.12
N ARG A 96 -5.84 7.34 4.46
CA ARG A 96 -4.96 6.40 5.16
C ARG A 96 -3.81 5.96 4.26
N VAL A 97 -4.12 5.67 2.99
CA VAL A 97 -3.10 5.24 2.03
C VAL A 97 -2.11 6.36 1.76
N GLN A 98 -2.59 7.60 1.64
CA GLN A 98 -1.69 8.74 1.47
C GLN A 98 -0.71 8.85 2.62
N ALA A 99 -1.19 8.72 3.85
CA ALA A 99 -0.33 8.78 5.03
C ALA A 99 0.73 7.68 5.01
N LEU A 100 0.34 6.46 4.61
CA LEU A 100 1.27 5.35 4.52
C LEU A 100 2.34 5.60 3.45
N ARG A 101 1.93 6.12 2.30
CA ARG A 101 2.86 6.40 1.21
C ARG A 101 3.84 7.49 1.60
N GLU A 102 3.39 8.50 2.31
CA GLU A 102 4.27 9.56 2.78
C GLU A 102 5.26 9.03 3.79
N GLU A 103 4.83 8.11 4.61
CA GLU A 103 5.69 7.51 5.62
C GLU A 103 6.91 6.83 5.02
N VAL A 104 6.76 6.19 3.86
CA VAL A 104 7.85 5.45 3.23
C VAL A 104 8.53 6.18 2.09
N ALA A 105 7.98 7.30 1.64
CA ALA A 105 8.49 7.98 0.46
C ALA A 105 9.91 8.52 0.64
N ASP A 106 10.16 9.21 1.73
CA ASP A 106 11.47 9.79 1.97
C ASP A 106 11.58 10.17 3.45
N PRO A 107 12.03 9.24 4.28
CA PRO A 107 12.12 9.50 5.72
C PRO A 107 13.00 10.70 6.07
N VAL A 108 14.08 10.91 5.30
CA VAL A 108 14.97 12.04 5.56
C VAL A 108 14.28 13.34 5.22
N SER A 109 13.65 13.40 4.06
CA SER A 109 12.93 14.58 3.63
C SER A 109 11.79 14.90 4.59
N ARG A 110 11.07 13.89 5.03
CA ARG A 110 9.95 14.06 5.95
C ARG A 110 10.37 14.64 7.28
N ARG A 111 11.54 14.22 7.77
CA ARG A 111 12.04 14.73 9.04
C ARG A 111 12.56 16.15 8.91
N GLY A 112 13.02 16.49 7.75
CA GLY A 112 13.61 17.80 7.52
C GLY A 112 12.60 18.88 7.27
N GLY A 113 11.66 18.71 6.76
CA GLY A 113 10.80 19.77 6.37
C GLY A 113 9.67 20.21 7.21
N HIS A 114 10.34 19.93 7.02
CA HIS A 114 9.53 20.10 7.31
C HIS A 114 9.36 20.64 7.66
N PRO A 115 9.90 21.13 7.79
CA PRO A 115 9.45 21.36 8.00
C PRO A 115 9.12 21.99 7.93
N ASP A 116 9.21 21.98 7.68
CA ASP A 116 8.58 22.29 7.47
C ASP A 116 8.24 22.67 7.19
N SER A 117 8.73 22.86 7.06
CA SER A 117 8.10 22.97 6.64
C SER A 117 7.78 23.34 6.43
N SER A 118 8.11 23.54 6.47
CA SER A 118 7.53 23.69 6.21
C SER A 118 7.31 24.20 6.07
N ASP A 119 7.70 24.28 6.08
CA ASP A 119 7.23 24.60 5.84
C ASP A 119 6.98 25.09 5.58
N ALA A 120 7.49 25.15 5.51
CA ALA A 120 6.96 25.42 5.11
C ALA A 120 6.67 25.99 4.84
N LEU A 121 7.04 26.15 4.72
CA LEU A 121 6.59 26.61 4.41
C LEU A 121 6.41 27.17 4.31
N GLY A 122 6.94 27.08 4.53
CA GLY A 122 6.63 27.36 4.30
C GLY A 122 6.70 27.97 4.25
N PRO A 123 7.00 28.33 4.28
CA PRO A 123 6.95 28.87 4.20
C PRO A 123 6.99 29.39 4.12
N LEU A 124 7.36 29.28 4.17
CA LEU A 124 7.00 29.59 4.06
C LEU A 124 6.85 29.91 3.99
#